data_26b99363f7b8a67e1bde72f2641f20f4
#
_entry.id   26b99363f7b8a67e1bde72f2641f20f4
#
_cell.length_a   1.000
_cell.length_b   1.000
_cell.length_c   1.000
_cell.angle_alpha   90.00
_cell.angle_beta   90.00
_cell.angle_gamma   90.00
#
_symmetry.space_group_name_H-M   'P 1'
#
loop_
_entity.id
_entity.type
_entity.pdbx_description
1 polymer ?
#
loop_
_entity_poly.entity_id
_entity_poly.type
_entity_poly.pdbx_seq_one_letter_code
_entity_poly.pdbx_strand_id
1 'polypeptide(L)'
;MNLDRLTTLCNCCGVSSNEQDVAEIMKPAFEENADQIVRDNLGSMFAYKKSKNENAKTFMIACPMDECGMMVSKINDNGTLSFITLEDISVSSLLHQRVTILCRDHTMMT
;
A
#
# COMPACT_ATOMS: atom_id res chain seq x y z
N MET A 1 -18.08 6.34 7.68
CA MET A 1 -17.02 5.50 7.05
C MET A 1 -17.47 5.21 5.63
N ASN A 2 -16.66 5.48 4.64
CA ASN A 2 -16.99 5.20 3.23
C ASN A 2 -16.61 3.75 2.94
N LEU A 3 -17.61 2.86 2.89
CA LEU A 3 -17.42 1.42 2.67
C LEU A 3 -16.87 1.12 1.28
N ASP A 4 -17.26 1.89 0.27
CA ASP A 4 -16.79 1.69 -1.10
C ASP A 4 -15.28 1.95 -1.19
N ARG A 5 -14.79 3.01 -0.54
CA ARG A 5 -13.36 3.31 -0.49
C ARG A 5 -12.58 2.22 0.26
N LEU A 6 -13.12 1.74 1.38
CA LEU A 6 -12.50 0.64 2.12
C LEU A 6 -12.42 -0.63 1.26
N THR A 7 -13.51 -0.98 0.57
CA THR A 7 -13.54 -2.13 -0.35
C THR A 7 -12.51 -1.97 -1.47
N THR A 8 -12.39 -0.77 -2.05
CA THR A 8 -11.40 -0.48 -3.09
C THR A 8 -9.97 -0.66 -2.57
N LEU A 9 -9.67 -0.15 -1.38
CA LEU A 9 -8.36 -0.31 -0.74
C LEU A 9 -8.04 -1.78 -0.45
N CYS A 10 -9.00 -2.54 0.08
CA CYS A 10 -8.80 -3.97 0.37
C CYS A 10 -8.62 -4.84 -0.88
N ASN A 11 -9.02 -4.36 -2.05
CA ASN A 11 -8.86 -5.07 -3.34
C ASN A 11 -7.68 -4.52 -4.18
N CYS A 12 -6.99 -3.51 -3.69
CA CYS A 12 -5.83 -2.93 -4.32
C CYS A 12 -4.57 -3.70 -3.90
N CYS A 13 -3.65 -3.94 -4.81
CA CYS A 13 -2.35 -4.48 -4.48
C CYS A 13 -1.43 -3.36 -4.01
N GLY A 14 -0.88 -3.49 -2.82
CA GLY A 14 -0.03 -2.47 -2.22
C GLY A 14 1.06 -3.08 -1.35
N VAL A 15 1.87 -3.97 -1.91
CA VAL A 15 3.03 -4.52 -1.18
C VAL A 15 4.10 -3.46 -0.99
N SER A 16 4.92 -3.63 0.03
CA SER A 16 6.03 -2.72 0.36
C SER A 16 6.89 -2.41 -0.86
N SER A 17 7.19 -1.15 -1.09
CA SER A 17 7.86 -0.58 -2.29
C SER A 17 7.00 -0.52 -3.57
N ASN A 18 5.72 -0.87 -3.51
CA ASN A 18 4.78 -0.76 -4.64
C ASN A 18 3.39 -0.27 -4.18
N GLU A 19 3.35 0.75 -3.33
CA GLU A 19 2.13 1.30 -2.72
C GLU A 19 1.49 2.42 -3.55
N GLN A 20 1.95 2.63 -4.79
CA GLN A 20 1.52 3.78 -5.60
C GLN A 20 0.01 3.78 -5.84
N ASP A 21 -0.57 2.62 -6.16
CA ASP A 21 -2.00 2.51 -6.43
C ASP A 21 -2.84 2.79 -5.17
N VAL A 22 -2.37 2.35 -4.00
CA VAL A 22 -2.99 2.67 -2.70
C VAL A 22 -2.96 4.18 -2.46
N ALA A 23 -1.82 4.82 -2.71
CA ALA A 23 -1.67 6.26 -2.55
C ALA A 23 -2.60 7.05 -3.48
N GLU A 24 -2.79 6.61 -4.74
CA GLU A 24 -3.70 7.27 -5.68
C GLU A 24 -5.18 7.12 -5.25
N ILE A 25 -5.57 5.98 -4.66
CA ILE A 25 -6.92 5.78 -4.09
C ILE A 25 -7.14 6.69 -2.87
N MET A 26 -6.11 6.89 -2.05
CA MET A 26 -6.20 7.73 -0.84
C MET A 26 -6.15 9.22 -1.13
N LYS A 27 -5.46 9.64 -2.18
CA LYS A 27 -5.22 11.04 -2.51
C LYS A 27 -6.49 11.91 -2.55
N PRO A 28 -7.59 11.53 -3.24
CA PRO A 28 -8.81 12.33 -3.26
C PRO A 28 -9.41 12.58 -1.87
N ALA A 29 -9.30 11.56 -0.96
CA ALA A 29 -9.78 11.71 0.40
C ALA A 29 -8.99 12.74 1.20
N PHE A 30 -7.71 12.84 0.94
CA PHE A 30 -6.85 13.83 1.56
C PHE A 30 -7.08 15.21 0.97
N GLU A 31 -7.26 15.32 -0.35
CA GLU A 31 -7.56 16.58 -1.04
C GLU A 31 -8.85 17.24 -0.54
N GLU A 32 -9.88 16.43 -0.23
CA GLU A 32 -11.14 16.92 0.34
C GLU A 32 -10.98 17.52 1.75
N ASN A 33 -9.97 17.11 2.52
CA ASN A 33 -9.90 17.39 3.95
C ASN A 33 -8.61 18.08 4.41
N ALA A 34 -7.59 18.14 3.59
CA ALA A 34 -6.30 18.73 3.90
C ALA A 34 -6.11 20.09 3.20
N ASP A 35 -5.28 20.94 3.78
CA ASP A 35 -4.87 22.21 3.17
C ASP A 35 -3.65 22.04 2.26
N GLN A 36 -2.88 20.96 2.48
CA GLN A 36 -1.69 20.64 1.70
C GLN A 36 -1.42 19.15 1.72
N ILE A 37 -1.00 18.59 0.58
CA ILE A 37 -0.51 17.22 0.46
C ILE A 37 0.92 17.26 -0.04
N VAL A 38 1.79 16.47 0.58
CA VAL A 38 3.19 16.32 0.22
C VAL A 38 3.50 14.83 0.09
N ARG A 39 4.27 14.46 -0.92
CA ARG A 39 4.89 13.14 -1.04
C ARG A 39 6.39 13.27 -0.83
N ASP A 40 6.98 12.32 -0.15
CA ASP A 40 8.42 12.20 -0.04
C ASP A 40 9.01 11.29 -1.13
N ASN A 41 10.34 11.19 -1.14
CA ASN A 41 11.04 10.35 -2.12
C ASN A 41 10.95 8.84 -1.83
N LEU A 42 10.40 8.47 -0.68
CA LEU A 42 10.18 7.07 -0.28
C LEU A 42 8.76 6.60 -0.60
N GLY A 43 7.90 7.51 -1.11
CA GLY A 43 6.51 7.20 -1.45
C GLY A 43 5.50 7.54 -0.35
N SER A 44 5.94 7.94 0.85
CA SER A 44 5.02 8.33 1.93
C SER A 44 4.20 9.56 1.55
N MET A 45 2.95 9.59 1.97
CA MET A 45 2.05 10.70 1.69
C MET A 45 1.63 11.40 2.99
N PHE A 46 1.79 12.70 3.03
CA PHE A 46 1.46 13.55 4.17
C PHE A 46 0.35 14.50 3.81
N ALA A 47 -0.70 14.51 4.61
CA ALA A 47 -1.81 15.44 4.51
C ALA A 47 -1.80 16.40 5.71
N TYR A 48 -1.64 17.68 5.45
CA TYR A 48 -1.59 18.72 6.47
C TYR A 48 -2.91 19.46 6.56
N LYS A 49 -3.44 19.55 7.76
CA LYS A 49 -4.60 20.37 8.10
C LYS A 49 -4.21 21.41 9.13
N LYS A 50 -4.29 22.68 8.75
CA LYS A 50 -3.97 23.80 9.65
C LYS A 50 -5.12 24.09 10.60
N SER A 51 -4.80 24.36 11.86
CA SER A 51 -5.78 24.89 12.81
C SER A 51 -6.02 26.37 12.56
N LYS A 52 -7.24 26.83 12.88
CA LYS A 52 -7.57 28.26 12.96
C LYS A 52 -7.04 28.91 14.25
N ASN A 53 -6.63 28.11 15.24
CA ASN A 53 -6.08 28.59 16.50
C ASN A 53 -4.56 28.60 16.40
N GLU A 54 -3.94 29.76 16.57
CA GLU A 54 -2.49 29.96 16.53
C GLU A 54 -1.73 29.17 17.61
N ASN A 55 -2.37 28.91 18.75
CA ASN A 55 -1.80 28.14 19.85
C ASN A 55 -2.16 26.65 19.81
N ALA A 56 -2.67 26.14 18.70
CA ALA A 56 -3.01 24.74 18.57
C ALA A 56 -1.78 23.84 18.63
N LYS A 57 -1.91 22.73 19.35
CA LYS A 57 -0.89 21.66 19.33
C LYS A 57 -0.92 20.94 17.97
N THR A 58 0.25 20.53 17.51
CA THR A 58 0.37 19.66 16.35
C THR A 58 0.17 18.21 16.76
N PHE A 59 -0.69 17.51 16.03
CA PHE A 59 -0.87 16.06 16.14
C PHE A 59 -0.48 15.40 14.83
N MET A 60 0.20 14.27 14.90
CA MET A 60 0.50 13.42 13.76
C MET A 60 -0.18 12.06 13.96
N ILE A 61 -0.92 11.62 12.96
CA ILE A 61 -1.44 10.26 12.85
C ILE A 61 -0.66 9.59 11.75
N ALA A 62 0.01 8.47 12.06
CA ALA A 62 0.78 7.71 11.11
C ALA A 62 0.21 6.29 11.02
N CYS A 63 0.02 5.82 9.78
CA CYS A 63 -0.43 4.47 9.48
C CYS A 63 0.42 3.91 8.35
N PRO A 64 0.77 2.62 8.36
CA PRO A 64 1.36 1.97 7.20
C PRO A 64 0.37 2.00 6.02
N MET A 65 0.90 2.06 4.82
CA MET A 65 0.13 2.08 3.59
C MET A 65 0.24 0.76 2.84
N ASP A 66 1.26 -0.02 3.17
CA ASP A 66 1.55 -1.30 2.57
C ASP A 66 0.76 -2.45 3.21
N GLU A 67 0.68 -3.53 2.48
CA GLU A 67 0.16 -4.82 2.91
C GLU A 67 1.25 -5.89 2.90
N CYS A 68 1.07 -6.93 3.71
CA CYS A 68 1.96 -8.10 3.71
C CYS A 68 1.98 -8.75 2.33
N GLY A 69 3.18 -9.03 1.82
CA GLY A 69 3.33 -9.61 0.51
C GLY A 69 4.67 -10.31 0.29
N MET A 70 4.89 -10.64 -0.97
CA MET A 70 6.09 -11.35 -1.42
C MET A 70 6.63 -10.69 -2.67
N MET A 71 7.95 -10.76 -2.85
CA MET A 71 8.60 -10.31 -4.07
C MET A 71 9.21 -11.51 -4.80
N VAL A 72 8.89 -11.66 -6.08
CA VAL A 72 9.50 -12.69 -6.93
C VAL A 72 10.97 -12.37 -7.11
N SER A 73 11.83 -13.31 -6.70
CA SER A 73 13.29 -13.19 -6.81
C SER A 73 13.84 -13.90 -8.04
N LYS A 74 13.16 -14.95 -8.51
CA LYS A 74 13.57 -15.73 -9.67
C LYS A 74 12.40 -16.45 -10.32
N ILE A 75 12.41 -16.51 -11.64
CA ILE A 75 11.57 -17.39 -12.43
C ILE A 75 12.46 -18.58 -12.84
N ASN A 76 12.08 -19.78 -12.43
CA ASN A 76 12.87 -20.99 -12.69
C ASN A 76 12.47 -21.63 -14.03
N ASP A 77 13.38 -22.38 -14.64
CA ASP A 77 13.19 -23.02 -15.95
C ASP A 77 12.04 -24.06 -15.96
N ASN A 78 11.71 -24.61 -14.80
CA ASN A 78 10.60 -25.54 -14.63
C ASN A 78 9.23 -24.88 -14.42
N GLY A 79 9.15 -23.55 -14.56
CA GLY A 79 7.92 -22.76 -14.41
C GLY A 79 7.56 -22.42 -12.97
N THR A 80 8.39 -22.76 -11.97
CA THR A 80 8.17 -22.34 -10.59
C THR A 80 8.77 -20.95 -10.35
N LEU A 81 8.24 -20.25 -9.34
CA LEU A 81 8.73 -18.96 -8.89
C LEU A 81 9.44 -19.10 -7.54
N SER A 82 10.60 -18.50 -7.41
CA SER A 82 11.23 -18.26 -6.10
C SER A 82 10.87 -16.84 -5.64
N PHE A 83 10.58 -16.69 -4.37
CA PHE A 83 10.18 -15.40 -3.80
C PHE A 83 10.85 -15.18 -2.44
N ILE A 84 10.85 -13.94 -2.01
CA ILE A 84 11.18 -13.52 -0.65
C ILE A 84 9.93 -12.93 -0.02
N THR A 85 9.72 -13.17 1.27
CA THR A 85 8.66 -12.53 2.02
C THR A 85 9.04 -11.08 2.33
N LEU A 86 8.08 -10.20 2.17
CA LEU A 86 8.14 -8.84 2.68
C LEU A 86 7.38 -8.86 4.01
N GLU A 87 7.98 -8.33 5.05
CA GLU A 87 7.48 -8.38 6.42
C GLU A 87 7.45 -9.81 7.05
N ASP A 88 6.90 -9.92 8.26
CA ASP A 88 6.86 -11.15 9.04
C ASP A 88 5.72 -12.10 8.60
N ILE A 89 5.82 -12.62 7.39
CA ILE A 89 4.90 -13.67 6.93
C ILE A 89 5.46 -15.04 7.32
N SER A 90 4.68 -15.81 8.09
CA SER A 90 5.04 -17.21 8.35
C SER A 90 4.97 -18.04 7.07
N VAL A 91 6.09 -18.62 6.66
CA VAL A 91 6.13 -19.45 5.45
C VAL A 91 5.15 -20.65 5.53
N SER A 92 4.89 -21.16 6.73
CA SER A 92 3.93 -22.24 6.94
C SER A 92 2.48 -21.83 6.61
N SER A 93 2.14 -20.56 6.78
CA SER A 93 0.79 -20.06 6.44
C SER A 93 0.56 -19.91 4.93
N LEU A 94 1.63 -19.92 4.13
CA LEU A 94 1.55 -19.77 2.68
C LEU A 94 1.24 -21.09 1.96
N LEU A 95 1.34 -22.22 2.66
CA LEU A 95 1.08 -23.53 2.04
C LEU A 95 -0.37 -23.60 1.55
N HIS A 96 -0.54 -23.99 0.29
CA HIS A 96 -1.85 -24.12 -0.37
C HIS A 96 -2.68 -22.84 -0.49
N GLN A 97 -2.06 -21.67 -0.29
CA GLN A 97 -2.72 -20.40 -0.51
C GLN A 97 -2.69 -20.02 -1.99
N ARG A 98 -3.75 -19.36 -2.45
CA ARG A 98 -3.72 -18.65 -3.72
C ARG A 98 -3.04 -17.30 -3.51
N VAL A 99 -2.21 -16.95 -4.46
CA VAL A 99 -1.53 -15.65 -4.47
C VAL A 99 -1.83 -14.93 -5.78
N THR A 100 -1.94 -13.62 -5.69
CA THR A 100 -2.03 -12.76 -6.87
C THR A 100 -0.64 -12.23 -7.18
N ILE A 101 -0.20 -12.39 -8.41
CA ILE A 101 1.08 -11.88 -8.88
C ILE A 101 0.80 -10.64 -9.72
N LEU A 102 1.34 -9.51 -9.28
CA LEU A 102 1.32 -8.28 -10.06
C LEU A 102 2.54 -8.25 -10.98
N CYS A 103 2.30 -8.22 -12.28
CA CYS A 103 3.35 -8.14 -13.29
C CYS A 103 3.76 -6.68 -13.53
N ARG A 104 4.91 -6.49 -14.19
CA ARG A 104 5.44 -5.14 -14.49
C ARG A 104 4.53 -4.31 -15.41
N ASP A 105 3.73 -4.96 -16.24
CA ASP A 105 2.74 -4.34 -17.13
C ASP A 105 1.36 -4.14 -16.45
N HIS A 106 1.32 -4.24 -15.11
CA HIS A 106 0.11 -4.16 -14.29
C HIS A 106 -0.93 -5.26 -14.56
N THR A 107 -0.58 -6.31 -15.28
CA THR A 107 -1.45 -7.50 -15.37
C THR A 107 -1.38 -8.30 -14.06
N MET A 108 -2.51 -8.88 -13.68
CA MET A 108 -2.62 -9.74 -12.49
C MET A 108 -2.79 -11.19 -12.91
N MET A 109 -2.03 -12.09 -12.27
CA MET A 109 -2.16 -13.55 -12.42
C MET A 109 -2.48 -14.16 -11.06
N THR A 110 -3.37 -15.16 -11.01
CA THR A 110 -3.77 -15.87 -9.77
C THR A 110 -3.56 -17.37 -9.91
#